data_189f723850f71e60f9baa8edecf437c1
#
_entry.id   189f723850f71e60f9baa8edecf437c1
#
_cell.length_a   1.000
_cell.length_b   1.000
_cell.length_c   1.000
_cell.angle_alpha   90.00
_cell.angle_beta   90.00
_cell.angle_gamma   90.00
#
_symmetry.space_group_name_H-M   'P 1'
#
loop_
_entity.id
_entity.type
_entity.pdbx_description
1 polymer ?
#
loop_
_entity_poly.entity_id
_entity_poly.type
_entity_poly.pdbx_seq_one_letter_code
_entity_poly.pdbx_strand_id
1 'polypeptide(L)'
;EKVEVYSRENNDMLGDMPEWLIHTGSYIVYGLIVFLIAGTALFKYPDTIRKTITIDDLGSAEWITANQTGMIDRFFVENQSPVQKNDTLGILKNTALLEDVQTFCRVLTKIEWYYRTNDIKYLQDYPFDLIMGEMSSAYEQFTQAVRTCVMYQEFDIYPQKKKYLDEELRILESTGKADAMAVLNVKRELFELDINHRMETAKNLRMLELAYENMVNSLRTWDKKYLIKSHHDGIVVWGKTWGMSARVNEGDTLCTVISKQQGNPLGHITLSQDEVAEIAVGDKVNIELNKYPTHSY
;
A
#
# COMPACT_ATOMS: atom_id res chain seq x y z
N GLU A 1 107.99 35.15 16.33
CA GLU A 1 107.40 36.47 16.54
C GLU A 1 106.02 36.46 15.94
N LYS A 2 104.92 36.35 16.80
CA LYS A 2 103.55 36.40 16.41
C LYS A 2 103.05 37.81 16.66
N VAL A 3 102.63 38.49 15.62
CA VAL A 3 101.92 39.78 15.74
C VAL A 3 100.42 39.46 15.82
N GLU A 4 99.81 39.63 17.00
CA GLU A 4 98.40 39.68 17.19
C GLU A 4 97.90 41.12 16.88
N VAL A 5 97.21 41.27 15.74
CA VAL A 5 96.48 42.50 15.46
C VAL A 5 95.00 42.30 15.90
N TYR A 6 94.71 42.71 17.10
CA TYR A 6 93.33 42.84 17.52
C TYR A 6 92.83 44.28 17.21
N SER A 7 91.99 44.33 16.26
CA SER A 7 91.25 45.56 15.94
C SER A 7 90.26 45.86 17.11
N ARG A 8 90.51 46.88 17.88
CA ARG A 8 89.67 47.38 19.02
C ARG A 8 88.38 47.98 18.57
N GLU A 9 88.11 48.16 17.30
CA GLU A 9 86.95 48.90 16.79
C GLU A 9 85.68 48.06 16.65
N ASN A 10 85.72 46.71 16.77
CA ASN A 10 84.53 45.88 16.63
C ASN A 10 83.78 45.58 17.97
N ASN A 11 84.35 45.95 19.12
CA ASN A 11 83.71 45.70 20.39
C ASN A 11 82.80 46.85 20.90
N ASP A 12 82.94 48.04 20.33
CA ASP A 12 82.11 49.14 20.73
C ASP A 12 80.71 49.24 20.05
N MET A 13 80.44 48.33 19.10
CA MET A 13 79.13 48.28 18.43
C MET A 13 78.17 47.23 19.06
N LEU A 14 78.64 46.40 19.95
CA LEU A 14 77.80 45.55 20.72
C LEU A 14 77.73 46.11 22.16
N GLY A 15 76.86 47.11 22.33
CA GLY A 15 76.57 47.63 23.65
C GLY A 15 76.16 46.44 24.55
N ASP A 16 76.77 46.38 25.80
CA ASP A 16 76.41 45.37 26.77
C ASP A 16 74.91 45.44 26.97
N MET A 17 74.26 44.37 26.50
CA MET A 17 72.81 44.19 26.78
C MET A 17 72.63 44.05 28.26
N PRO A 18 71.82 44.91 28.93
CA PRO A 18 71.61 44.81 30.33
C PRO A 18 71.06 43.42 30.70
N GLU A 19 71.66 42.72 31.67
CA GLU A 19 71.34 41.34 32.09
C GLU A 19 69.84 41.14 32.41
N TRP A 20 69.17 42.22 32.85
CA TRP A 20 67.74 42.17 33.10
C TRP A 20 66.92 41.98 31.84
N LEU A 21 67.39 42.51 30.66
CA LEU A 21 66.71 42.38 29.39
C LEU A 21 66.76 40.95 28.86
N ILE A 22 67.89 40.26 29.09
CA ILE A 22 68.07 38.84 28.72
C ILE A 22 67.18 37.93 29.57
N HIS A 23 67.17 38.14 30.87
CA HIS A 23 66.34 37.35 31.75
C HIS A 23 64.83 37.66 31.57
N THR A 24 64.42 38.92 31.50
CA THR A 24 63.03 39.29 31.33
C THR A 24 62.53 38.96 29.92
N GLY A 25 63.34 39.16 28.88
CA GLY A 25 63.03 38.79 27.51
C GLY A 25 62.87 37.27 27.34
N SER A 26 63.72 36.48 28.00
CA SER A 26 63.57 35.01 28.02
C SER A 26 62.25 34.57 28.65
N TYR A 27 61.86 35.12 29.79
CA TYR A 27 60.55 34.80 30.40
C TYR A 27 59.38 35.21 29.54
N ILE A 28 59.41 36.34 28.83
CA ILE A 28 58.37 36.76 27.89
C ILE A 28 58.26 35.73 26.77
N VAL A 29 59.38 35.32 26.17
CA VAL A 29 59.42 34.30 25.10
C VAL A 29 58.86 32.96 25.59
N TYR A 30 59.27 32.47 26.77
CA TYR A 30 58.72 31.26 27.39
C TYR A 30 57.22 31.41 27.65
N GLY A 31 56.76 32.55 28.20
CA GLY A 31 55.36 32.81 28.40
C GLY A 31 54.55 32.78 27.12
N LEU A 32 55.09 33.35 26.02
CA LEU A 32 54.46 33.34 24.71
C LEU A 32 54.38 31.94 24.10
N ILE A 33 55.44 31.13 24.28
CA ILE A 33 55.42 29.74 23.82
C ILE A 33 54.40 28.92 24.58
N VAL A 34 54.34 29.07 25.93
CA VAL A 34 53.33 28.38 26.75
C VAL A 34 51.94 28.80 26.38
N PHE A 35 51.73 30.12 26.12
CA PHE A 35 50.42 30.63 25.68
C PHE A 35 50.02 30.08 24.33
N LEU A 36 50.94 29.94 23.34
CA LEU A 36 50.69 29.33 22.05
C LEU A 36 50.31 27.83 22.20
N ILE A 37 51.06 27.08 23.04
CA ILE A 37 50.79 25.65 23.26
C ILE A 37 49.42 25.51 23.98
N ALA A 38 49.12 26.33 24.97
CA ALA A 38 47.82 26.36 25.65
C ALA A 38 46.69 26.74 24.66
N GLY A 39 46.92 27.71 23.76
CA GLY A 39 45.99 28.09 22.70
C GLY A 39 45.68 26.93 21.74
N THR A 40 46.69 26.21 21.28
CA THR A 40 46.50 25.05 20.37
C THR A 40 45.74 23.91 21.05
N ALA A 41 45.88 23.74 22.35
CA ALA A 41 45.15 22.72 23.09
C ALA A 41 43.65 23.04 23.25
N LEU A 42 43.28 24.34 23.23
CA LEU A 42 41.90 24.80 23.37
C LEU A 42 41.14 24.82 22.01
N PHE A 43 41.85 24.96 20.89
CA PHE A 43 41.26 24.95 19.55
C PHE A 43 41.16 23.50 19.01
N LYS A 44 39.99 22.86 19.16
CA LYS A 44 39.67 21.62 18.44
C LYS A 44 39.26 21.97 17.02
N TYR A 45 40.05 21.55 16.05
CA TYR A 45 39.65 21.64 14.65
C TYR A 45 38.62 20.52 14.37
N PRO A 46 37.43 20.84 13.86
CA PRO A 46 36.50 19.79 13.45
C PRO A 46 37.03 19.12 12.18
N ASP A 47 37.31 17.85 12.25
CA ASP A 47 37.56 17.04 11.05
C ASP A 47 36.25 16.88 10.28
N THR A 48 36.29 17.15 8.97
CA THR A 48 35.12 17.02 8.10
C THR A 48 35.37 15.98 7.04
N ILE A 49 34.54 14.94 7.08
CA ILE A 49 34.58 13.87 6.06
C ILE A 49 33.58 14.22 4.96
N ARG A 50 34.08 14.37 3.73
CA ARG A 50 33.21 14.65 2.56
C ARG A 50 32.95 13.38 1.80
N LYS A 51 31.66 12.99 1.70
CA LYS A 51 31.21 11.81 0.99
C LYS A 51 29.96 12.09 0.15
N THR A 52 29.79 11.31 -0.88
CA THR A 52 28.53 11.32 -1.63
C THR A 52 27.48 10.57 -0.83
N ILE A 53 26.36 11.25 -0.59
CA ILE A 53 25.20 10.67 0.09
C ILE A 53 24.15 10.28 -0.96
N THR A 54 23.61 9.08 -0.85
CA THR A 54 22.40 8.69 -1.56
C THR A 54 21.21 8.89 -0.60
N ILE A 55 20.29 9.75 -0.98
CA ILE A 55 19.09 10.02 -0.17
C ILE A 55 18.01 9.08 -0.71
N ASP A 56 17.62 8.12 0.11
CA ASP A 56 16.48 7.25 -0.15
C ASP A 56 15.29 7.79 0.64
N ASP A 57 14.28 8.20 -0.11
CA ASP A 57 12.99 8.55 0.46
C ASP A 57 12.18 7.24 0.61
N LEU A 58 12.41 6.54 1.73
CA LEU A 58 11.73 5.28 2.02
C LEU A 58 10.22 5.53 2.17
N GLY A 59 9.51 5.44 1.05
CA GLY A 59 8.05 5.37 1.02
C GLY A 59 7.32 6.58 0.47
N SER A 60 8.01 7.60 0.00
CA SER A 60 7.32 8.78 -0.54
C SER A 60 6.91 8.67 -2.01
N ALA A 61 7.49 7.76 -2.77
CA ALA A 61 7.17 7.58 -4.18
C ALA A 61 6.89 6.12 -4.54
N GLU A 62 5.69 5.82 -4.96
CA GLU A 62 5.28 4.52 -5.50
C GLU A 62 5.17 4.58 -7.01
N TRP A 63 5.83 3.66 -7.68
CA TRP A 63 5.74 3.51 -9.13
C TRP A 63 4.57 2.59 -9.49
N ILE A 64 3.58 3.15 -10.13
CA ILE A 64 2.44 2.41 -10.63
C ILE A 64 2.79 1.86 -12.01
N THR A 65 2.82 0.53 -12.11
CA THR A 65 3.16 -0.19 -13.34
C THR A 65 1.94 -0.85 -13.96
N ALA A 66 2.01 -1.10 -15.27
CA ALA A 66 1.00 -1.89 -15.96
C ALA A 66 1.11 -3.37 -15.55
N ASN A 67 0.00 -3.95 -15.10
CA ASN A 67 -0.05 -5.35 -14.65
C ASN A 67 -0.15 -6.35 -15.81
N GLN A 68 -0.44 -5.88 -17.02
CA GLN A 68 -0.42 -6.68 -18.23
C GLN A 68 -0.18 -5.82 -19.47
N THR A 69 0.24 -6.47 -20.54
CA THR A 69 0.36 -5.83 -21.87
C THR A 69 -1.03 -5.54 -22.43
N GLY A 70 -1.25 -4.31 -22.86
CA GLY A 70 -2.55 -3.88 -23.39
C GLY A 70 -2.53 -2.48 -24.00
N MET A 71 -3.69 -1.92 -24.20
CA MET A 71 -3.88 -0.52 -24.60
C MET A 71 -4.58 0.23 -23.48
N ILE A 72 -4.19 1.47 -23.25
CA ILE A 72 -4.87 2.35 -22.31
C ILE A 72 -6.21 2.74 -22.93
N ASP A 73 -7.31 2.54 -22.20
CA ASP A 73 -8.61 3.03 -22.58
C ASP A 73 -8.77 4.49 -22.15
N ARG A 74 -8.66 4.76 -20.87
CA ARG A 74 -8.74 6.13 -20.31
C ARG A 74 -8.05 6.23 -18.95
N PHE A 75 -7.67 7.45 -18.61
CA PHE A 75 -7.29 7.83 -17.24
C PHE A 75 -8.42 8.65 -16.61
N PHE A 76 -8.58 8.51 -15.29
CA PHE A 76 -9.61 9.19 -14.50
C PHE A 76 -9.05 10.37 -13.70
N VAL A 77 -7.73 10.46 -13.62
CA VAL A 77 -7.02 11.46 -12.82
C VAL A 77 -6.05 12.26 -13.69
N GLU A 78 -5.95 13.55 -13.42
CA GLU A 78 -5.01 14.45 -14.07
C GLU A 78 -3.65 14.45 -13.36
N ASN A 79 -2.64 15.02 -14.03
CA ASN A 79 -1.33 15.20 -13.41
C ASN A 79 -1.44 16.13 -12.20
N GLN A 80 -0.72 15.79 -11.12
CA GLN A 80 -0.73 16.49 -9.84
C GLN A 80 -2.06 16.43 -9.06
N SER A 81 -2.99 15.55 -9.46
CA SER A 81 -4.22 15.33 -8.70
C SER A 81 -3.96 14.55 -7.41
N PRO A 82 -4.62 14.93 -6.30
CA PRO A 82 -4.61 14.13 -5.08
C PRO A 82 -5.41 12.86 -5.26
N VAL A 83 -4.88 11.74 -4.77
CA VAL A 83 -5.53 10.42 -4.80
C VAL A 83 -5.45 9.75 -3.45
N GLN A 84 -6.41 8.88 -3.18
CA GLN A 84 -6.46 8.03 -2.00
C GLN A 84 -6.06 6.59 -2.35
N LYS A 85 -5.74 5.84 -1.32
CA LYS A 85 -5.49 4.40 -1.46
C LYS A 85 -6.69 3.70 -2.08
N ASN A 86 -6.44 2.84 -3.08
CA ASN A 86 -7.41 2.12 -3.89
C ASN A 86 -8.20 2.98 -4.90
N ASP A 87 -7.90 4.27 -5.06
CA ASP A 87 -8.49 5.05 -6.14
C ASP A 87 -8.07 4.49 -7.50
N THR A 88 -9.03 4.42 -8.42
CA THR A 88 -8.78 4.00 -9.79
C THR A 88 -8.22 5.16 -10.60
N LEU A 89 -6.96 5.05 -11.00
CA LEU A 89 -6.25 6.07 -11.77
C LEU A 89 -6.55 5.97 -13.26
N GLY A 90 -6.83 4.76 -13.74
CA GLY A 90 -7.11 4.50 -15.14
C GLY A 90 -7.54 3.05 -15.39
N ILE A 91 -7.84 2.75 -16.63
CA ILE A 91 -8.27 1.43 -17.08
C ILE A 91 -7.62 1.07 -18.41
N LEU A 92 -7.19 -0.18 -18.54
CA LEU A 92 -6.78 -0.77 -19.80
C LEU A 92 -8.01 -1.23 -20.60
N LYS A 93 -7.91 -1.16 -21.91
CA LYS A 93 -8.96 -1.60 -22.82
C LYS A 93 -9.29 -3.08 -22.60
N ASN A 94 -10.56 -3.37 -22.37
CA ASN A 94 -11.07 -4.71 -22.13
C ASN A 94 -12.48 -4.85 -22.71
N THR A 95 -13.07 -6.05 -22.61
CA THR A 95 -14.39 -6.37 -23.16
C THR A 95 -15.55 -6.16 -22.20
N ALA A 96 -15.28 -5.92 -20.91
CA ALA A 96 -16.31 -5.61 -19.91
C ALA A 96 -16.65 -4.13 -19.93
N LEU A 97 -17.92 -3.80 -19.67
CA LEU A 97 -18.33 -2.41 -19.47
C LEU A 97 -18.12 -2.00 -18.01
N LEU A 98 -17.28 -1.00 -17.78
CA LEU A 98 -16.90 -0.58 -16.40
C LEU A 98 -18.12 -0.22 -15.53
N GLU A 99 -19.14 0.42 -16.12
CA GLU A 99 -20.37 0.80 -15.42
C GLU A 99 -21.16 -0.43 -14.95
N ASP A 100 -21.19 -1.49 -15.75
CA ASP A 100 -21.84 -2.75 -15.43
C ASP A 100 -21.08 -3.48 -14.33
N VAL A 101 -19.75 -3.50 -14.38
CA VAL A 101 -18.91 -4.07 -13.32
C VAL A 101 -19.13 -3.32 -12.01
N GLN A 102 -19.19 -1.99 -12.02
CA GLN A 102 -19.47 -1.19 -10.82
C GLN A 102 -20.88 -1.44 -10.27
N THR A 103 -21.87 -1.58 -11.16
CA THR A 103 -23.25 -1.92 -10.78
C THR A 103 -23.29 -3.29 -10.12
N PHE A 104 -22.60 -4.26 -10.71
CA PHE A 104 -22.50 -5.59 -10.14
C PHE A 104 -21.81 -5.61 -8.76
N CYS A 105 -20.72 -4.86 -8.58
CA CYS A 105 -20.06 -4.73 -7.28
C CYS A 105 -21.00 -4.20 -6.19
N ARG A 106 -21.90 -3.27 -6.51
CA ARG A 106 -22.94 -2.78 -5.58
C ARG A 106 -23.93 -3.86 -5.21
N VAL A 107 -24.28 -4.72 -6.16
CA VAL A 107 -25.21 -5.84 -5.93
C VAL A 107 -24.58 -6.92 -5.04
N LEU A 108 -23.29 -7.19 -5.18
CA LEU A 108 -22.59 -8.18 -4.34
C LEU A 108 -22.76 -7.88 -2.82
N THR A 109 -22.77 -6.62 -2.43
CA THR A 109 -23.01 -6.24 -1.03
C THR A 109 -24.42 -6.66 -0.55
N LYS A 110 -25.43 -6.56 -1.42
CA LYS A 110 -26.79 -7.01 -1.09
C LYS A 110 -26.86 -8.53 -0.93
N ILE A 111 -26.08 -9.28 -1.71
CA ILE A 111 -26.05 -10.74 -1.66
C ILE A 111 -25.45 -11.25 -0.35
N GLU A 112 -24.48 -10.56 0.23
CA GLU A 112 -23.96 -10.89 1.57
C GLU A 112 -25.08 -10.80 2.63
N TRP A 113 -25.99 -9.84 2.51
CA TRP A 113 -27.17 -9.75 3.38
C TRP A 113 -28.14 -10.91 3.16
N TYR A 114 -28.35 -11.36 1.91
CA TYR A 114 -29.15 -12.53 1.63
C TYR A 114 -28.59 -13.79 2.34
N TYR A 115 -27.29 -14.03 2.30
CA TYR A 115 -26.67 -15.16 3.02
C TYR A 115 -26.91 -15.12 4.52
N ARG A 116 -26.94 -13.93 5.10
CA ARG A 116 -27.15 -13.75 6.56
C ARG A 116 -28.60 -13.90 6.98
N THR A 117 -29.55 -13.48 6.15
CA THR A 117 -30.96 -13.33 6.53
C THR A 117 -31.88 -14.30 5.82
N ASN A 118 -31.43 -14.93 4.73
CA ASN A 118 -32.22 -15.73 3.80
C ASN A 118 -33.49 -14.99 3.29
N ASP A 119 -33.42 -13.65 3.19
CA ASP A 119 -34.54 -12.83 2.76
C ASP A 119 -34.42 -12.48 1.28
N ILE A 120 -35.35 -13.00 0.47
CA ILE A 120 -35.36 -12.88 -0.99
C ILE A 120 -35.38 -11.44 -1.50
N LYS A 121 -35.83 -10.47 -0.69
CA LYS A 121 -35.86 -9.05 -1.07
C LYS A 121 -34.48 -8.54 -1.53
N TYR A 122 -33.38 -9.12 -1.03
CA TYR A 122 -32.03 -8.75 -1.42
C TYR A 122 -31.62 -9.27 -2.81
N LEU A 123 -32.39 -10.21 -3.38
CA LEU A 123 -32.18 -10.76 -4.71
C LEU A 123 -33.18 -10.23 -5.76
N GLN A 124 -34.25 -9.54 -5.35
CA GLN A 124 -35.31 -9.08 -6.27
C GLN A 124 -34.82 -8.08 -7.32
N ASP A 125 -33.89 -7.19 -6.96
CA ASP A 125 -33.33 -6.18 -7.86
C ASP A 125 -32.04 -6.64 -8.55
N TYR A 126 -31.83 -7.95 -8.72
CA TYR A 126 -30.63 -8.46 -9.36
C TYR A 126 -30.64 -8.13 -10.85
N PRO A 127 -29.56 -7.47 -11.39
CA PRO A 127 -29.46 -7.16 -12.80
C PRO A 127 -29.00 -8.42 -13.59
N PHE A 128 -29.79 -8.81 -14.57
CA PHE A 128 -29.55 -10.05 -15.33
C PHE A 128 -28.78 -9.83 -16.65
N ASP A 129 -28.62 -8.58 -17.12
CA ASP A 129 -28.14 -8.27 -18.47
C ASP A 129 -26.90 -7.36 -18.46
N LEU A 130 -25.90 -7.70 -17.62
CA LEU A 130 -24.66 -6.93 -17.53
C LEU A 130 -23.60 -7.45 -18.51
N ILE A 131 -22.83 -6.53 -19.11
CA ILE A 131 -21.73 -6.86 -20.02
C ILE A 131 -20.44 -7.03 -19.23
N MET A 132 -20.16 -8.28 -18.86
CA MET A 132 -19.03 -8.64 -17.98
C MET A 132 -17.76 -9.09 -18.74
N GLY A 133 -17.77 -9.08 -20.08
CA GLY A 133 -16.61 -9.39 -20.90
C GLY A 133 -16.00 -10.76 -20.61
N GLU A 134 -14.71 -10.84 -20.28
CA GLU A 134 -14.05 -12.10 -19.97
C GLU A 134 -14.59 -12.80 -18.71
N MET A 135 -15.34 -12.09 -17.88
CA MET A 135 -15.99 -12.64 -16.68
C MET A 135 -17.40 -13.19 -16.96
N SER A 136 -17.90 -13.16 -18.21
CA SER A 136 -19.27 -13.53 -18.58
C SER A 136 -19.63 -14.94 -18.12
N SER A 137 -18.71 -15.91 -18.25
CA SER A 137 -18.98 -17.30 -17.83
C SER A 137 -19.22 -17.40 -16.31
N ALA A 138 -18.41 -16.74 -15.49
CA ALA A 138 -18.61 -16.71 -14.04
C ALA A 138 -19.89 -15.95 -13.66
N TYR A 139 -20.18 -14.86 -14.35
CA TYR A 139 -21.40 -14.09 -14.16
C TYR A 139 -22.66 -14.89 -14.52
N GLU A 140 -22.67 -15.62 -15.61
CA GLU A 140 -23.79 -16.47 -16.01
C GLU A 140 -24.05 -17.59 -15.00
N GLN A 141 -22.99 -18.26 -14.51
CA GLN A 141 -23.12 -19.29 -13.46
C GLN A 141 -23.72 -18.71 -12.19
N PHE A 142 -23.25 -17.50 -11.80
CA PHE A 142 -23.75 -16.82 -10.63
C PHE A 142 -25.22 -16.38 -10.83
N THR A 143 -25.54 -15.80 -11.96
CA THR A 143 -26.89 -15.40 -12.35
C THR A 143 -27.87 -16.59 -12.33
N GLN A 144 -27.44 -17.76 -12.82
CA GLN A 144 -28.24 -18.96 -12.80
C GLN A 144 -28.50 -19.45 -11.36
N ALA A 145 -27.50 -19.39 -10.49
CA ALA A 145 -27.65 -19.75 -9.09
C ALA A 145 -28.63 -18.79 -8.35
N VAL A 146 -28.53 -17.48 -8.63
CA VAL A 146 -29.49 -16.47 -8.10
C VAL A 146 -30.90 -16.79 -8.56
N ARG A 147 -31.11 -17.01 -9.87
CA ARG A 147 -32.43 -17.36 -10.43
C ARG A 147 -33.01 -18.63 -9.76
N THR A 148 -32.19 -19.64 -9.55
CA THR A 148 -32.62 -20.87 -8.89
C THR A 148 -33.09 -20.60 -7.47
N CYS A 149 -32.37 -19.80 -6.70
CA CYS A 149 -32.78 -19.41 -5.34
C CYS A 149 -34.09 -18.61 -5.35
N VAL A 150 -34.23 -17.63 -6.25
CA VAL A 150 -35.45 -16.80 -6.39
C VAL A 150 -36.64 -17.69 -6.72
N MET A 151 -36.53 -18.52 -7.79
CA MET A 151 -37.63 -19.41 -8.20
C MET A 151 -38.02 -20.41 -7.10
N TYR A 152 -37.03 -20.95 -6.39
CA TYR A 152 -37.32 -21.90 -5.31
C TYR A 152 -38.12 -21.26 -4.18
N GLN A 153 -37.84 -20.00 -3.82
CA GLN A 153 -38.58 -19.28 -2.76
C GLN A 153 -39.94 -18.73 -3.23
N GLU A 154 -40.05 -18.27 -4.50
CA GLU A 154 -41.31 -17.78 -5.06
C GLU A 154 -42.35 -18.91 -5.21
N PHE A 155 -41.89 -20.10 -5.64
CA PHE A 155 -42.76 -21.27 -5.86
C PHE A 155 -42.73 -22.27 -4.69
N ASP A 156 -42.37 -21.81 -3.49
CA ASP A 156 -42.26 -22.69 -2.33
C ASP A 156 -43.65 -23.18 -1.87
N ILE A 157 -43.93 -24.45 -2.18
CA ILE A 157 -45.19 -25.13 -1.76
C ILE A 157 -45.07 -25.79 -0.38
N TYR A 158 -43.88 -25.78 0.24
CA TYR A 158 -43.65 -26.44 1.54
C TYR A 158 -44.57 -25.93 2.64
N PRO A 159 -44.79 -24.62 2.86
CA PRO A 159 -45.62 -24.10 3.92
C PRO A 159 -47.10 -24.58 3.79
N GLN A 160 -47.59 -24.62 2.54
CA GLN A 160 -48.94 -25.04 2.25
C GLN A 160 -49.12 -26.55 2.48
N LYS A 161 -48.21 -27.37 1.92
CA LYS A 161 -48.24 -28.81 2.07
C LYS A 161 -48.08 -29.24 3.54
N LYS A 162 -47.19 -28.58 4.27
CA LYS A 162 -47.01 -28.83 5.71
C LYS A 162 -48.29 -28.51 6.47
N LYS A 163 -48.97 -27.36 6.20
CA LYS A 163 -50.22 -27.03 6.85
C LYS A 163 -51.31 -28.09 6.62
N TYR A 164 -51.45 -28.63 5.43
CA TYR A 164 -52.41 -29.68 5.14
C TYR A 164 -52.09 -30.96 5.93
N LEU A 165 -50.86 -31.41 5.97
CA LEU A 165 -50.46 -32.60 6.70
C LEU A 165 -50.59 -32.41 8.23
N ASP A 166 -50.28 -31.26 8.75
CA ASP A 166 -50.46 -30.93 10.17
C ASP A 166 -51.93 -30.94 10.56
N GLU A 167 -52.85 -30.44 9.71
CA GLU A 167 -54.29 -30.49 9.96
C GLU A 167 -54.83 -31.91 9.84
N GLU A 168 -54.37 -32.71 8.86
CA GLU A 168 -54.71 -34.13 8.74
C GLU A 168 -54.28 -34.92 9.98
N LEU A 169 -53.08 -34.68 10.48
CA LEU A 169 -52.57 -35.32 11.70
C LEU A 169 -53.47 -34.92 12.90
N ARG A 170 -53.86 -33.67 13.05
CA ARG A 170 -54.72 -33.17 14.13
C ARG A 170 -56.09 -33.82 14.10
N ILE A 171 -56.70 -33.99 12.91
CA ILE A 171 -57.98 -34.65 12.74
C ILE A 171 -57.88 -36.12 13.17
N LEU A 172 -56.85 -36.85 12.70
CA LEU A 172 -56.59 -38.25 13.05
C LEU A 172 -56.42 -38.43 14.56
N GLU A 173 -55.62 -37.59 15.22
CA GLU A 173 -55.38 -37.66 16.65
C GLU A 173 -56.63 -37.29 17.49
N SER A 174 -57.48 -36.38 17.01
CA SER A 174 -58.71 -35.98 17.71
C SER A 174 -59.84 -36.99 17.65
N THR A 175 -59.89 -37.85 16.63
CA THR A 175 -60.98 -38.78 16.36
C THR A 175 -61.00 -39.98 17.32
N GLY A 176 -59.93 -40.22 18.10
CA GLY A 176 -59.84 -41.24 19.15
C GLY A 176 -59.94 -42.72 18.69
N LYS A 177 -60.20 -42.95 17.41
CA LYS A 177 -60.30 -44.26 16.73
C LYS A 177 -59.31 -44.33 15.54
N ALA A 178 -58.34 -43.43 15.50
CA ALA A 178 -57.38 -43.43 14.40
C ALA A 178 -56.57 -44.72 14.39
N ASP A 179 -56.46 -45.34 13.23
CA ASP A 179 -55.50 -46.41 13.00
C ASP A 179 -54.09 -45.85 13.27
N ALA A 180 -53.38 -46.48 14.22
CA ALA A 180 -52.03 -46.10 14.58
C ALA A 180 -51.08 -46.07 13.35
N MET A 181 -51.36 -46.88 12.34
CA MET A 181 -50.64 -46.93 11.09
C MET A 181 -50.89 -45.64 10.25
N ALA A 182 -52.11 -45.13 10.21
CA ALA A 182 -52.47 -43.91 9.52
C ALA A 182 -51.71 -42.69 10.12
N VAL A 183 -51.72 -42.54 11.45
CA VAL A 183 -50.98 -41.51 12.17
C VAL A 183 -49.48 -41.62 11.89
N LEU A 184 -48.91 -42.81 11.90
CA LEU A 184 -47.49 -43.04 11.62
C LEU A 184 -47.15 -42.63 10.17
N ASN A 185 -48.01 -42.93 9.21
CA ASN A 185 -47.78 -42.57 7.79
C ASN A 185 -47.75 -41.04 7.59
N VAL A 186 -48.67 -40.31 8.18
CA VAL A 186 -48.68 -38.81 8.09
C VAL A 186 -47.45 -38.23 8.77
N LYS A 187 -47.04 -38.73 9.93
CA LYS A 187 -45.80 -38.32 10.61
C LYS A 187 -44.58 -38.59 9.76
N ARG A 188 -44.51 -39.70 9.07
CA ARG A 188 -43.44 -39.99 8.12
C ARG A 188 -43.44 -39.03 6.95
N GLU A 189 -44.59 -38.73 6.36
CA GLU A 189 -44.72 -37.82 5.24
C GLU A 189 -44.30 -36.39 5.64
N LEU A 190 -44.66 -35.92 6.82
CA LEU A 190 -44.22 -34.63 7.39
C LEU A 190 -42.69 -34.59 7.55
N PHE A 191 -42.11 -35.68 8.07
CA PHE A 191 -40.67 -35.78 8.25
C PHE A 191 -39.93 -35.77 6.91
N GLU A 192 -40.40 -36.55 5.92
CA GLU A 192 -39.84 -36.57 4.58
C GLU A 192 -39.93 -35.21 3.88
N LEU A 193 -41.09 -34.54 4.03
CA LEU A 193 -41.29 -33.17 3.50
C LEU A 193 -40.30 -32.17 4.10
N ASP A 194 -40.09 -32.19 5.43
CA ASP A 194 -39.18 -31.31 6.13
C ASP A 194 -37.72 -31.54 5.72
N ILE A 195 -37.33 -32.82 5.67
CA ILE A 195 -35.97 -33.22 5.21
C ILE A 195 -35.73 -32.77 3.78
N ASN A 196 -36.63 -33.03 2.86
CA ASN A 196 -36.47 -32.69 1.45
C ASN A 196 -36.38 -31.17 1.26
N HIS A 197 -37.22 -30.39 1.95
CA HIS A 197 -37.18 -28.93 1.91
C HIS A 197 -35.83 -28.38 2.42
N ARG A 198 -35.34 -28.92 3.56
CA ARG A 198 -34.02 -28.51 4.11
C ARG A 198 -32.87 -28.88 3.17
N MET A 199 -32.92 -30.08 2.58
CA MET A 199 -31.88 -30.52 1.66
C MET A 199 -31.83 -29.66 0.39
N GLU A 200 -32.99 -29.36 -0.23
CA GLU A 200 -33.03 -28.52 -1.43
C GLU A 200 -32.62 -27.07 -1.11
N THR A 201 -33.04 -26.52 0.02
CA THR A 201 -32.60 -25.19 0.47
C THR A 201 -31.08 -25.14 0.66
N ALA A 202 -30.52 -26.12 1.37
CA ALA A 202 -29.08 -26.21 1.60
C ALA A 202 -28.28 -26.37 0.29
N LYS A 203 -28.81 -27.18 -0.63
CA LYS A 203 -28.19 -27.38 -1.97
C LYS A 203 -28.18 -26.08 -2.78
N ASN A 204 -29.30 -25.37 -2.83
CA ASN A 204 -29.39 -24.10 -3.58
C ASN A 204 -28.48 -23.03 -2.99
N LEU A 205 -28.43 -22.91 -1.65
CA LEU A 205 -27.49 -22.02 -0.97
C LEU A 205 -26.04 -22.37 -1.27
N ARG A 206 -25.69 -23.65 -1.25
CA ARG A 206 -24.34 -24.10 -1.56
C ARG A 206 -23.94 -23.83 -3.01
N MET A 207 -24.86 -24.00 -3.96
CA MET A 207 -24.63 -23.67 -5.36
C MET A 207 -24.40 -22.15 -5.53
N LEU A 208 -25.20 -21.34 -4.85
CA LEU A 208 -25.04 -19.88 -4.89
C LEU A 208 -23.70 -19.46 -4.26
N GLU A 209 -23.29 -20.04 -3.14
CA GLU A 209 -22.01 -19.78 -2.49
C GLU A 209 -20.82 -20.06 -3.40
N LEU A 210 -20.80 -21.26 -4.03
CA LEU A 210 -19.74 -21.62 -4.97
C LEU A 210 -19.67 -20.69 -6.19
N ALA A 211 -20.83 -20.33 -6.74
CA ALA A 211 -20.91 -19.41 -7.85
C ALA A 211 -20.45 -17.99 -7.45
N TYR A 212 -20.78 -17.54 -6.23
CA TYR A 212 -20.32 -16.27 -5.65
C TYR A 212 -18.78 -16.25 -5.53
N GLU A 213 -18.18 -17.27 -4.92
CA GLU A 213 -16.73 -17.37 -4.78
C GLU A 213 -16.02 -17.33 -6.13
N ASN A 214 -16.53 -18.05 -7.13
CA ASN A 214 -16.00 -18.06 -8.48
C ASN A 214 -16.08 -16.65 -9.12
N MET A 215 -17.21 -15.98 -8.97
CA MET A 215 -17.41 -14.65 -9.50
C MET A 215 -16.53 -13.59 -8.83
N VAL A 216 -16.38 -13.63 -7.51
CA VAL A 216 -15.48 -12.74 -6.75
C VAL A 216 -14.02 -12.94 -7.18
N ASN A 217 -13.59 -14.19 -7.41
CA ASN A 217 -12.24 -14.47 -7.88
C ASN A 217 -12.02 -13.96 -9.32
N SER A 218 -13.03 -14.08 -10.18
CA SER A 218 -12.99 -13.54 -11.55
C SER A 218 -12.91 -12.01 -11.54
N LEU A 219 -13.68 -11.34 -10.67
CA LEU A 219 -13.62 -9.89 -10.45
C LEU A 219 -12.24 -9.43 -9.96
N ARG A 220 -11.66 -10.12 -8.97
CA ARG A 220 -10.32 -9.79 -8.47
C ARG A 220 -9.25 -9.93 -9.55
N THR A 221 -9.37 -10.96 -10.39
CA THR A 221 -8.45 -11.20 -11.50
C THR A 221 -8.58 -10.10 -12.54
N TRP A 222 -9.81 -9.73 -12.91
CA TRP A 222 -10.09 -8.64 -13.83
C TRP A 222 -9.61 -7.30 -13.29
N ASP A 223 -9.88 -7.01 -12.03
CA ASP A 223 -9.45 -5.79 -11.32
C ASP A 223 -7.92 -5.62 -11.39
N LYS A 224 -7.19 -6.67 -11.03
CA LYS A 224 -5.71 -6.67 -11.10
C LYS A 224 -5.16 -6.50 -12.51
N LYS A 225 -5.81 -7.08 -13.51
CA LYS A 225 -5.35 -7.01 -14.91
C LYS A 225 -5.57 -5.64 -15.52
N TYR A 226 -6.76 -5.08 -15.34
CA TYR A 226 -7.24 -3.96 -16.13
C TYR A 226 -7.31 -2.63 -15.40
N LEU A 227 -7.52 -2.62 -14.08
CA LEU A 227 -7.56 -1.38 -13.33
C LEU A 227 -6.17 -0.97 -12.85
N ILE A 228 -5.84 0.29 -13.11
CA ILE A 228 -4.64 0.95 -12.62
C ILE A 228 -5.05 1.67 -11.34
N LYS A 229 -4.54 1.24 -10.18
CA LYS A 229 -4.94 1.75 -8.86
C LYS A 229 -3.76 2.29 -8.08
N SER A 230 -4.04 3.26 -7.22
CA SER A 230 -3.08 3.73 -6.20
C SER A 230 -3.10 2.78 -4.99
N HIS A 231 -1.92 2.42 -4.47
CA HIS A 231 -1.82 1.63 -3.24
C HIS A 231 -1.63 2.50 -2.00
N HIS A 232 -1.35 3.81 -2.17
CA HIS A 232 -1.14 4.78 -1.10
C HIS A 232 -1.87 6.10 -1.38
N ASP A 233 -2.09 6.87 -0.31
CA ASP A 233 -2.57 8.24 -0.43
C ASP A 233 -1.43 9.14 -0.92
N GLY A 234 -1.70 10.00 -1.89
CA GLY A 234 -0.63 10.84 -2.43
C GLY A 234 -1.07 11.78 -3.55
N ILE A 235 -0.09 12.18 -4.34
CA ILE A 235 -0.27 13.02 -5.54
C ILE A 235 0.27 12.24 -6.74
N VAL A 236 -0.54 12.11 -7.78
CA VAL A 236 -0.14 11.43 -9.03
C VAL A 236 0.79 12.33 -9.85
N VAL A 237 1.90 11.76 -10.29
CA VAL A 237 2.84 12.41 -11.22
C VAL A 237 3.05 11.52 -12.43
N TRP A 238 2.68 12.02 -13.61
CA TRP A 238 2.89 11.30 -14.86
C TRP A 238 4.31 11.50 -15.38
N GLY A 239 5.08 10.41 -15.52
CA GLY A 239 6.45 10.46 -16.04
C GLY A 239 6.53 10.83 -17.53
N LYS A 240 5.48 10.49 -18.28
CA LYS A 240 5.28 10.89 -19.68
C LYS A 240 3.79 11.07 -19.98
N THR A 241 3.49 11.82 -21.03
CA THR A 241 2.11 11.96 -21.51
C THR A 241 1.70 10.70 -22.26
N TRP A 242 0.74 9.98 -21.73
CA TRP A 242 0.14 8.83 -22.37
C TRP A 242 -1.03 9.29 -23.24
N GLY A 243 -1.00 8.95 -24.53
CA GLY A 243 -2.14 9.17 -25.42
C GLY A 243 -3.25 8.12 -25.18
N MET A 244 -4.48 8.48 -25.54
CA MET A 244 -5.56 7.49 -25.66
C MET A 244 -5.14 6.36 -26.61
N SER A 245 -5.43 5.12 -26.25
CA SER A 245 -5.04 3.90 -27.00
C SER A 245 -3.52 3.68 -27.09
N ALA A 246 -2.72 4.34 -26.25
CA ALA A 246 -1.29 4.03 -26.16
C ALA A 246 -1.10 2.57 -25.72
N ARG A 247 -0.17 1.86 -26.38
CA ARG A 247 0.21 0.50 -26.02
C ARG A 247 1.17 0.55 -24.84
N VAL A 248 0.93 -0.30 -23.87
CA VAL A 248 1.80 -0.53 -22.71
C VAL A 248 2.14 -2.01 -22.61
N ASN A 249 3.32 -2.32 -22.13
CA ASN A 249 3.74 -3.69 -21.81
C ASN A 249 3.62 -3.91 -20.30
N GLU A 250 3.51 -5.16 -19.91
CA GLU A 250 3.59 -5.54 -18.50
C GLU A 250 4.90 -5.04 -17.89
N GLY A 251 4.81 -4.40 -16.73
CA GLY A 251 5.95 -3.77 -16.04
C GLY A 251 6.26 -2.34 -16.46
N ASP A 252 5.67 -1.81 -17.54
CA ASP A 252 5.87 -0.40 -17.91
C ASP A 252 5.36 0.53 -16.81
N THR A 253 6.19 1.49 -16.37
CA THR A 253 5.79 2.51 -15.40
C THR A 253 4.83 3.50 -16.04
N LEU A 254 3.63 3.60 -15.49
CA LEU A 254 2.57 4.48 -15.98
C LEU A 254 2.63 5.85 -15.32
N CYS A 255 2.68 5.88 -14.00
CA CYS A 255 2.79 7.09 -13.20
C CYS A 255 3.48 6.78 -11.87
N THR A 256 3.76 7.83 -11.13
CA THR A 256 4.29 7.74 -9.76
C THR A 256 3.29 8.41 -8.81
N VAL A 257 3.00 7.78 -7.70
CA VAL A 257 2.22 8.38 -6.61
C VAL A 257 3.18 8.80 -5.52
N ILE A 258 3.25 10.10 -5.27
CA ILE A 258 4.09 10.68 -4.21
C ILE A 258 3.24 10.80 -2.96
N SER A 259 3.60 10.08 -1.89
CA SER A 259 2.89 10.14 -0.62
C SER A 259 2.97 11.54 -0.01
N LYS A 260 1.87 12.00 0.60
CA LYS A 260 1.85 13.22 1.40
C LYS A 260 2.48 13.04 2.79
N GLN A 261 2.65 11.81 3.24
CA GLN A 261 3.38 11.54 4.47
C GLN A 261 4.86 11.75 4.19
N GLN A 262 5.39 12.85 4.69
CA GLN A 262 6.84 13.08 4.75
C GLN A 262 7.43 12.02 5.67
N GLY A 263 7.92 10.93 5.10
CA GLY A 263 8.87 10.09 5.80
C GLY A 263 10.12 10.92 6.07
N ASN A 264 10.77 10.72 7.21
CA ASN A 264 12.08 11.31 7.42
C ASN A 264 13.02 10.71 6.36
N PRO A 265 13.58 11.53 5.44
CA PRO A 265 14.47 11.00 4.42
C PRO A 265 15.68 10.33 5.08
N LEU A 266 16.03 9.15 4.61
CA LEU A 266 17.21 8.44 5.05
C LEU A 266 18.34 8.62 4.04
N GLY A 267 19.46 9.10 4.52
CA GLY A 267 20.67 9.21 3.72
C GLY A 267 21.62 8.05 3.98
N HIS A 268 22.02 7.34 2.93
CA HIS A 268 23.03 6.29 3.00
C HIS A 268 24.38 6.82 2.52
N ILE A 269 25.40 6.64 3.34
CA ILE A 269 26.80 6.94 3.00
C ILE A 269 27.64 5.67 3.18
N THR A 270 28.61 5.49 2.30
CA THR A 270 29.61 4.41 2.42
C THR A 270 30.89 4.98 3.01
N LEU A 271 31.29 4.45 4.14
CA LEU A 271 32.50 4.86 4.88
C LEU A 271 33.56 3.77 4.80
N SER A 272 34.83 4.18 4.78
CA SER A 272 35.95 3.26 4.99
C SER A 272 36.08 2.89 6.48
N GLN A 273 36.83 1.84 6.79
CA GLN A 273 36.99 1.36 8.16
C GLN A 273 37.65 2.42 9.07
N ASP A 274 38.53 3.22 8.55
CA ASP A 274 39.22 4.30 9.28
C ASP A 274 38.26 5.45 9.60
N GLU A 275 37.40 5.82 8.65
CA GLU A 275 36.42 6.91 8.79
C GLU A 275 35.28 6.55 9.78
N VAL A 276 34.94 5.26 9.90
CA VAL A 276 33.93 4.81 10.88
C VAL A 276 34.37 5.07 12.32
N ALA A 277 35.69 5.04 12.60
CA ALA A 277 36.22 5.31 13.92
C ALA A 277 36.09 6.79 14.36
N GLU A 278 35.92 7.70 13.39
CA GLU A 278 35.84 9.15 13.62
C GLU A 278 34.40 9.67 13.74
N ILE A 279 33.40 8.84 13.41
CA ILE A 279 31.98 9.24 13.40
C ILE A 279 31.23 8.65 14.59
N ALA A 280 30.46 9.48 15.24
CA ALA A 280 29.60 9.08 16.34
C ALA A 280 28.10 9.33 16.05
N VAL A 281 27.24 8.53 16.72
CA VAL A 281 25.79 8.75 16.65
C VAL A 281 25.43 10.10 17.24
N GLY A 282 24.82 10.96 16.45
CA GLY A 282 24.45 12.34 16.82
C GLY A 282 25.29 13.42 16.16
N ASP A 283 26.29 13.05 15.37
CA ASP A 283 27.10 14.03 14.60
C ASP A 283 26.23 14.75 13.55
N LYS A 284 26.56 16.02 13.34
CA LYS A 284 25.83 16.85 12.37
C LYS A 284 26.32 16.58 10.94
N VAL A 285 25.40 16.32 10.05
CA VAL A 285 25.64 16.14 8.63
C VAL A 285 25.15 17.37 7.87
N ASN A 286 26.05 18.00 7.10
CA ASN A 286 25.71 19.07 6.18
C ASN A 286 25.60 18.47 4.76
N ILE A 287 24.41 18.60 4.14
CA ILE A 287 24.17 18.11 2.78
C ILE A 287 24.30 19.27 1.80
N GLU A 288 25.25 19.16 0.88
CA GLU A 288 25.41 20.12 -0.22
C GLU A 288 24.84 19.51 -1.51
N LEU A 289 23.92 20.22 -2.16
CA LEU A 289 23.36 19.83 -3.44
C LEU A 289 24.21 20.44 -4.56
N ASN A 290 24.79 19.63 -5.44
CA ASN A 290 25.64 20.11 -6.55
C ASN A 290 24.95 21.16 -7.44
N LYS A 291 23.63 21.15 -7.53
CA LYS A 291 22.85 22.09 -8.34
C LYS A 291 22.48 23.37 -7.59
N TYR A 292 22.55 23.36 -6.25
CA TYR A 292 22.20 24.49 -5.37
C TYR A 292 23.26 24.61 -4.29
N PRO A 293 24.45 25.20 -4.61
CA PRO A 293 25.50 25.39 -3.62
C PRO A 293 25.04 26.37 -2.53
N THR A 294 25.39 26.08 -1.29
CA THR A 294 24.95 26.82 -0.07
C THR A 294 25.34 28.31 -0.04
N HIS A 295 26.18 28.78 -0.93
CA HIS A 295 26.61 30.18 -1.01
C HIS A 295 25.72 31.08 -1.88
N SER A 296 24.56 30.54 -2.33
CA SER A 296 23.64 31.31 -3.21
C SER A 296 22.39 31.83 -2.50
N TYR A 297 22.34 31.79 -1.17
CA TYR A 297 21.22 32.32 -0.37
C TYR A 297 21.74 33.22 0.75
#